data_f86f6ba69299ebd3efea458f1076070e
#
_entry.id   f86f6ba69299ebd3efea458f1076070e
#
_cell.length_a   1.000
_cell.length_b   1.000
_cell.length_c   1.000
_cell.angle_alpha   90.00
_cell.angle_beta   90.00
_cell.angle_gamma   90.00
#
_symmetry.space_group_name_H-M   'P 1'
#
loop_
_entity.id
_entity.type
_entity.pdbx_description
1 polymer ?
#
loop_
_entity_poly.entity_id
_entity_poly.type
_entity_poly.pdbx_seq_one_letter_code
_entity_poly.pdbx_strand_id
1 'polypeptide(L)'
;MSKDRINTSELAALLATHLSVAAKDAEAFIQALIEVMEEQLLANDVLKIKGLGSFKLQWNEPRKSVDVNTSEDIIIDGYYKISFTPEPELKELVNAPYAHLQPVVLGASEPEEMDEEEVEV
;
A
#
# COMPACT_ATOMS: atom_id res chain seq x y z
N MET A 1 1.47 -10.35 20.90
CA MET A 1 2.37 -9.34 20.81
C MET A 1 2.00 -8.37 19.78
N SER A 2 1.93 -7.16 20.11
CA SER A 2 1.54 -6.20 19.13
C SER A 2 2.74 -5.72 18.41
N LYS A 3 2.57 -5.35 17.17
CA LYS A 3 3.63 -4.85 16.39
C LYS A 3 3.62 -3.37 16.46
N ASP A 4 4.79 -2.81 16.62
CA ASP A 4 4.90 -1.40 16.65
C ASP A 4 5.11 -0.90 15.26
N ARG A 5 4.81 0.37 15.09
CA ARG A 5 5.04 0.99 13.82
C ARG A 5 6.51 1.29 13.68
N ILE A 6 7.05 1.14 12.49
CA ILE A 6 8.40 1.54 12.24
C ILE A 6 8.34 2.79 11.39
N ASN A 7 9.09 3.79 11.72
CA ASN A 7 9.06 5.04 10.97
C ASN A 7 10.22 5.09 9.98
N THR A 8 10.30 6.17 9.22
CA THR A 8 11.30 6.30 8.18
C THR A 8 12.71 6.27 8.74
N SER A 9 12.89 6.89 9.87
CA SER A 9 14.22 6.95 10.47
C SER A 9 14.69 5.56 10.88
N GLU A 10 13.80 4.78 11.45
CA GLU A 10 14.15 3.44 11.86
C GLU A 10 14.36 2.54 10.63
N LEU A 11 13.56 2.73 9.61
CA LEU A 11 13.73 1.97 8.39
C LEU A 11 15.08 2.31 7.74
N ALA A 12 15.47 3.58 7.77
CA ALA A 12 16.73 4.00 7.22
C ALA A 12 17.90 3.38 7.97
N ALA A 13 17.79 3.27 9.29
CA ALA A 13 18.84 2.67 10.07
C ALA A 13 19.02 1.19 9.70
N LEU A 14 17.92 0.49 9.51
CA LEU A 14 18.00 -0.90 9.13
C LEU A 14 18.57 -1.05 7.71
N LEU A 15 18.18 -0.16 6.83
CA LEU A 15 18.68 -0.18 5.47
C LEU A 15 20.17 0.11 5.45
N ALA A 16 20.61 1.06 6.29
CA ALA A 16 22.01 1.40 6.36
C ALA A 16 22.84 0.18 6.75
N THR A 17 22.35 -0.58 7.71
CA THR A 17 23.04 -1.78 8.14
C THR A 17 23.10 -2.79 7.01
N HIS A 18 21.99 -2.94 6.30
CA HIS A 18 21.90 -3.92 5.24
C HIS A 18 22.84 -3.56 4.08
N LEU A 19 23.01 -2.28 3.81
CA LEU A 19 23.84 -1.83 2.70
C LEU A 19 25.26 -1.46 3.13
N SER A 20 25.53 -1.45 4.41
CA SER A 20 26.81 -1.07 4.94
C SER A 20 27.15 0.37 4.59
N VAL A 21 26.21 1.26 4.78
CA VAL A 21 26.40 2.68 4.55
C VAL A 21 26.00 3.44 5.79
N ALA A 22 26.25 4.72 5.82
CA ALA A 22 25.86 5.54 6.96
C ALA A 22 24.35 5.73 6.97
N ALA A 23 23.79 5.87 8.16
CA ALA A 23 22.34 6.04 8.30
C ALA A 23 21.87 7.29 7.56
N LYS A 24 22.70 8.33 7.53
CA LYS A 24 22.33 9.54 6.86
C LYS A 24 22.20 9.31 5.37
N ASP A 25 23.06 8.48 4.80
CA ASP A 25 23.00 8.18 3.38
C ASP A 25 21.79 7.33 3.07
N ALA A 26 21.45 6.41 3.96
CA ALA A 26 20.27 5.56 3.75
C ALA A 26 19.00 6.40 3.80
N GLU A 27 18.97 7.39 4.67
CA GLU A 27 17.82 8.24 4.77
C GLU A 27 17.66 9.08 3.52
N ALA A 28 18.77 9.60 3.01
CA ALA A 28 18.73 10.36 1.77
C ALA A 28 18.29 9.48 0.61
N PHE A 29 18.69 8.21 0.61
CA PHE A 29 18.30 7.29 -0.41
C PHE A 29 16.79 7.06 -0.39
N ILE A 30 16.23 6.87 0.80
CA ILE A 30 14.79 6.64 0.89
C ILE A 30 14.03 7.86 0.43
N GLN A 31 14.47 9.06 0.80
CA GLN A 31 13.80 10.26 0.37
C GLN A 31 13.87 10.43 -1.13
N ALA A 32 15.02 10.17 -1.72
CA ALA A 32 15.16 10.27 -3.16
C ALA A 32 14.28 9.26 -3.86
N LEU A 33 14.19 8.06 -3.32
CA LEU A 33 13.37 7.03 -3.91
C LEU A 33 11.90 7.46 -3.91
N ILE A 34 11.43 8.02 -2.81
CA ILE A 34 10.05 8.45 -2.73
C ILE A 34 9.78 9.57 -3.73
N GLU A 35 10.72 10.48 -3.88
CA GLU A 35 10.53 11.58 -4.84
C GLU A 35 10.43 11.06 -6.26
N VAL A 36 11.27 10.10 -6.61
CA VAL A 36 11.24 9.54 -7.94
C VAL A 36 9.93 8.78 -8.16
N MET A 37 9.48 8.06 -7.14
CA MET A 37 8.24 7.33 -7.25
C MET A 37 7.07 8.28 -7.46
N GLU A 38 7.06 9.40 -6.75
CA GLU A 38 6.01 10.38 -6.92
C GLU A 38 6.00 10.94 -8.33
N GLU A 39 7.18 11.27 -8.83
CA GLU A 39 7.26 11.81 -10.17
C GLU A 39 6.80 10.83 -11.22
N GLN A 40 7.22 9.59 -11.08
CA GLN A 40 6.86 8.60 -12.07
C GLN A 40 5.39 8.23 -12.00
N LEU A 41 4.82 8.23 -10.81
CA LEU A 41 3.42 7.90 -10.67
C LEU A 41 2.56 9.00 -11.29
N LEU A 42 2.95 10.26 -11.09
CA LEU A 42 2.20 11.34 -11.69
C LEU A 42 2.30 11.34 -13.21
N ALA A 43 3.41 10.86 -13.72
CA ALA A 43 3.60 10.85 -15.17
C ALA A 43 2.94 9.65 -15.84
N ASN A 44 2.83 8.54 -15.14
CA ASN A 44 2.43 7.29 -15.77
C ASN A 44 1.22 6.60 -15.22
N ASP A 45 0.66 7.10 -14.14
CA ASP A 45 -0.54 6.53 -13.50
C ASP A 45 -0.35 5.18 -12.85
N VAL A 46 0.65 4.43 -13.21
CA VAL A 46 0.90 3.14 -12.60
C VAL A 46 2.39 2.99 -12.40
N LEU A 47 2.79 2.60 -11.21
CA LEU A 47 4.18 2.32 -10.90
C LEU A 47 4.26 0.93 -10.32
N LYS A 48 4.95 0.03 -10.97
CA LYS A 48 5.07 -1.33 -10.50
C LYS A 48 6.49 -1.59 -10.03
N ILE A 49 6.62 -2.12 -8.83
CA ILE A 49 7.92 -2.49 -8.30
C ILE A 49 7.90 -4.00 -8.09
N LYS A 50 8.73 -4.70 -8.86
CA LYS A 50 8.76 -6.13 -8.81
C LYS A 50 9.10 -6.59 -7.39
N GLY A 51 8.37 -7.54 -6.89
CA GLY A 51 8.57 -8.04 -5.55
C GLY A 51 7.81 -7.29 -4.48
N LEU A 52 7.29 -6.14 -4.82
CA LEU A 52 6.55 -5.34 -3.85
C LEU A 52 5.09 -5.21 -4.26
N GLY A 53 4.84 -4.58 -5.37
CA GLY A 53 3.47 -4.39 -5.80
C GLY A 53 3.34 -3.22 -6.75
N SER A 54 2.13 -2.81 -6.98
CA SER A 54 1.84 -1.73 -7.90
C SER A 54 1.09 -0.62 -7.23
N PHE A 55 1.52 0.59 -7.49
CA PHE A 55 0.82 1.78 -7.05
C PHE A 55 0.07 2.31 -8.26
N LYS A 56 -1.16 2.70 -8.06
CA LYS A 56 -1.98 3.14 -9.16
C LYS A 56 -2.78 4.35 -8.80
N LEU A 57 -2.85 5.31 -9.71
CA LEU A 57 -3.71 6.45 -9.53
C LEU A 57 -5.03 6.14 -10.19
N GLN A 58 -6.11 6.44 -9.50
CA GLN A 58 -7.42 6.25 -10.06
C GLN A 58 -8.19 7.53 -9.92
N TRP A 59 -8.84 7.92 -11.00
CA TRP A 59 -9.65 9.12 -10.98
C TRP A 59 -11.06 8.77 -10.52
N ASN A 60 -11.57 9.52 -9.57
CA ASN A 60 -12.94 9.36 -9.12
C ASN A 60 -13.70 10.57 -9.55
N GLU A 61 -14.75 10.36 -10.29
CA GLU A 61 -15.55 11.45 -10.82
C GLU A 61 -16.28 12.21 -9.74
N PRO A 62 -16.58 13.47 -9.98
CA PRO A 62 -17.40 14.22 -9.05
C PRO A 62 -18.75 13.53 -8.89
N ARG A 63 -19.30 13.63 -7.73
CA ARG A 63 -20.58 13.00 -7.50
C ARG A 63 -21.41 13.83 -6.54
N LYS A 64 -22.69 13.59 -6.56
CA LYS A 64 -23.57 14.27 -5.65
C LYS A 64 -23.60 13.55 -4.34
N SER A 65 -23.76 14.27 -3.28
CA SER A 65 -23.88 13.68 -1.97
C SER A 65 -24.76 14.61 -1.14
N VAL A 66 -24.98 14.24 0.09
CA VAL A 66 -25.80 15.03 0.99
C VAL A 66 -24.97 15.32 2.23
N ASP A 67 -24.96 16.59 2.61
CA ASP A 67 -24.25 16.98 3.81
C ASP A 67 -25.04 16.48 4.98
N VAL A 68 -24.46 15.65 5.81
CA VAL A 68 -25.18 15.03 6.91
C VAL A 68 -25.56 16.05 7.97
N ASN A 69 -24.91 17.18 8.02
CA ASN A 69 -25.24 18.18 9.02
C ASN A 69 -26.35 19.09 8.59
N THR A 70 -26.44 19.42 7.33
CA THR A 70 -27.44 20.38 6.88
C THR A 70 -28.49 19.75 5.99
N SER A 71 -28.28 18.53 5.57
CA SER A 71 -29.17 17.81 4.66
C SER A 71 -29.25 18.47 3.31
N GLU A 72 -28.26 19.29 2.99
CA GLU A 72 -28.29 19.94 1.70
C GLU A 72 -27.49 19.13 0.69
N ASP A 73 -27.87 19.24 -0.55
CA ASP A 73 -27.16 18.54 -1.59
C ASP A 73 -25.83 19.22 -1.82
N ILE A 74 -24.80 18.45 -1.92
CA ILE A 74 -23.49 18.98 -2.21
C ILE A 74 -22.89 18.17 -3.33
N ILE A 75 -21.84 18.72 -3.94
CA ILE A 75 -21.13 18.01 -4.97
C ILE A 75 -19.74 17.77 -4.45
N ILE A 76 -19.36 16.51 -4.44
CA ILE A 76 -18.02 16.15 -4.04
C ILE A 76 -17.19 16.18 -5.30
N ASP A 77 -16.14 17.00 -5.29
CA ASP A 77 -15.31 17.16 -6.46
C ASP A 77 -14.60 15.87 -6.82
N GLY A 78 -14.27 15.75 -8.08
CA GLY A 78 -13.48 14.61 -8.51
C GLY A 78 -12.10 14.67 -7.91
N TYR A 79 -11.47 13.56 -7.78
CA TYR A 79 -10.14 13.50 -7.20
C TYR A 79 -9.44 12.22 -7.60
N TYR A 80 -8.11 12.23 -7.49
CA TYR A 80 -7.35 11.04 -7.73
C TYR A 80 -7.13 10.33 -6.40
N LYS A 81 -7.21 9.03 -6.42
CA LYS A 81 -6.87 8.28 -5.24
C LYS A 81 -5.75 7.33 -5.62
N ILE A 82 -4.92 7.01 -4.65
CA ILE A 82 -3.80 6.11 -4.86
C ILE A 82 -4.12 4.78 -4.20
N SER A 83 -3.96 3.72 -4.95
CA SER A 83 -4.17 2.39 -4.38
C SER A 83 -2.91 1.59 -4.56
N PHE A 84 -2.71 0.62 -3.71
CA PHE A 84 -1.56 -0.26 -3.75
C PHE A 84 -2.04 -1.70 -3.78
N THR A 85 -1.55 -2.45 -4.74
CA THR A 85 -1.88 -3.86 -4.85
C THR A 85 -0.60 -4.65 -4.71
N PRO A 86 -0.47 -5.47 -3.68
CA PRO A 86 0.76 -6.21 -3.47
C PRO A 86 0.94 -7.32 -4.49
N GLU A 87 2.18 -7.66 -4.75
CA GLU A 87 2.44 -8.77 -5.64
C GLU A 87 2.18 -10.07 -4.94
N PRO A 88 1.87 -11.13 -5.68
CA PRO A 88 1.59 -12.41 -5.04
C PRO A 88 2.72 -12.90 -4.15
N GLU A 89 3.95 -12.61 -4.54
CA GLU A 89 5.08 -13.03 -3.73
C GLU A 89 5.07 -12.35 -2.37
N LEU A 90 4.70 -11.08 -2.33
CA LEU A 90 4.65 -10.38 -1.07
C LEU A 90 3.50 -10.91 -0.22
N LYS A 91 2.38 -11.21 -0.85
CA LYS A 91 1.25 -11.75 -0.13
C LYS A 91 1.61 -13.08 0.49
N GLU A 92 2.31 -13.90 -0.25
CA GLU A 92 2.71 -15.20 0.28
C GLU A 92 3.68 -15.03 1.42
N LEU A 93 4.60 -14.09 1.30
CA LEU A 93 5.59 -13.89 2.32
C LEU A 93 4.96 -13.46 3.64
N VAL A 94 4.02 -12.53 3.59
CA VAL A 94 3.42 -12.06 4.83
C VAL A 94 2.49 -13.09 5.44
N ASN A 95 2.04 -14.05 4.66
CA ASN A 95 1.19 -15.10 5.19
C ASN A 95 1.94 -16.39 5.49
N ALA A 96 3.23 -16.42 5.20
CA ALA A 96 4.01 -17.62 5.42
C ALA A 96 3.98 -18.14 6.85
N PRO A 97 3.99 -17.29 7.86
CA PRO A 97 3.95 -17.84 9.22
C PRO A 97 2.68 -18.60 9.52
N TYR A 98 1.64 -18.41 8.72
CA TYR A 98 0.39 -19.09 8.96
C TYR A 98 0.13 -20.16 7.91
N ALA A 99 1.11 -20.49 7.12
CA ALA A 99 0.88 -21.44 6.05
C ALA A 99 0.51 -22.81 6.58
N HIS A 100 0.95 -23.13 7.79
CA HIS A 100 0.63 -24.43 8.37
C HIS A 100 -0.80 -24.47 8.91
N LEU A 101 -1.45 -23.35 9.02
CA LEU A 101 -2.78 -23.34 9.53
C LEU A 101 -3.73 -23.46 8.38
N GLN A 102 -3.88 -24.63 7.87
CA GLN A 102 -4.76 -24.81 6.76
C GLN A 102 -6.17 -24.70 7.24
N PRO A 103 -7.00 -24.04 6.52
CA PRO A 103 -8.37 -23.91 6.95
C PRO A 103 -9.02 -25.24 6.85
N VAL A 104 -9.76 -25.58 7.82
CA VAL A 104 -10.48 -26.77 7.79
C VAL A 104 -11.77 -26.46 7.11
N VAL A 105 -12.00 -27.04 6.00
CA VAL A 105 -13.15 -26.75 5.29
C VAL A 105 -14.26 -27.60 5.73
N LEU A 106 -15.18 -27.03 6.40
CA LEU A 106 -16.27 -27.76 6.83
C LEU A 106 -17.28 -27.49 5.85
N GLY A 107 -17.66 -28.28 5.10
CA GLY A 107 -18.65 -27.97 4.18
C GLY A 107 -18.11 -27.55 2.95
N ALA A 108 -17.20 -27.71 2.60
CA ALA A 108 -16.74 -27.52 1.35
C ALA A 108 -16.60 -26.24 0.75
N SER A 109 -16.94 -25.28 1.33
CA SER A 109 -16.79 -24.09 0.67
C SER A 109 -15.52 -23.54 0.89
N GLU A 110 -14.77 -23.15 -0.09
CA GLU A 110 -13.60 -22.55 0.10
C GLU A 110 -13.76 -21.19 0.43
N PRO A 111 -13.03 -20.62 1.20
CA PRO A 111 -13.12 -19.30 1.59
C PRO A 111 -12.79 -18.49 0.42
N GLU A 112 -13.52 -17.51 0.13
CA GLU A 112 -13.26 -16.71 -0.83
C GLU A 112 -12.09 -16.03 -0.64
N GLU A 113 -11.31 -15.89 -1.55
CA GLU A 113 -10.19 -15.20 -1.39
C GLU A 113 -10.49 -13.83 -1.23
N MET A 114 -10.20 -13.25 -0.23
CA MET A 114 -10.40 -11.93 -0.05
C MET A 114 -9.61 -11.29 -0.97
N ASP A 115 -10.05 -10.59 -1.81
CA ASP A 115 -9.30 -9.97 -2.64
C ASP A 115 -8.29 -9.27 -2.17
N GLU A 116 -7.36 -9.10 -2.83
CA GLU A 116 -6.38 -8.42 -2.48
C GLU A 116 -6.81 -7.20 -2.06
N GLU A 117 -6.47 -6.79 -1.00
CA GLU A 117 -6.87 -5.66 -0.55
C GLU A 117 -6.16 -4.63 -1.12
N GLU A 118 -6.73 -3.61 -1.61
CA GLU A 118 -6.08 -2.45 -2.07
C GLU A 118 -5.97 -1.52 -0.94
N VAL A 119 -4.80 -1.01 -0.67
CA VAL A 119 -4.58 -0.09 0.39
C VAL A 119 -4.77 1.29 -0.19
N GLU A 120 -5.77 1.98 0.28
CA GLU A 120 -6.04 3.30 -0.24
C GLU A 120 -5.39 4.32 0.57
N VAL A 121 -4.82 5.32 -0.06
CA VAL A 121 -4.08 6.33 0.64
C VAL A 121 -4.71 7.69 0.43
#